data_678bbba7eba22c19119556a8359f7a4e
#
_entry.id   678bbba7eba22c19119556a8359f7a4e
#
_cell.length_a   1.000
_cell.length_b   1.000
_cell.length_c   1.000
_cell.angle_alpha   90.00
_cell.angle_beta   90.00
_cell.angle_gamma   90.00
#
_symmetry.space_group_name_H-M   'P 1'
#
loop_
_entity.id
_entity.type
_entity.pdbx_description
1 polymer ?
#
loop_
_entity_poly.entity_id
_entity_poly.type
_entity_poly.pdbx_seq_one_letter_code
_entity_poly.pdbx_strand_id
1 'polypeptide(L)'
;MVSSASAQGNAAAILARKQVPILCYHQIRDWTAKDSKNAKDYICPIGVFKAHMKMLADSGYHTILPDQLYAYLTTGAALPSKPIMLTFDDTDLDQFTIANPELKKYHFKAVYFVMTVSLGRPHYMTPDMVKKLSDEGNIIGSHTWDHHMVTKYSHNSVLKIIGKNGKVTTKPTDDWVTQIDKPTKKLEEITGKKLQYFAYPFGLWNKSAIAGIKEHGFKAAFSLADKRDPQDPLFTIRRIITSGYWSPKTLSTSIRQSF
;
A
#
# COMPACT_ATOMS: atom_id res chain seq x y z
N MET A 1 6.73 -4.13 37.96
CA MET A 1 7.10 -4.35 36.55
C MET A 1 5.93 -5.05 35.88
N VAL A 2 5.03 -4.27 35.25
CA VAL A 2 3.90 -4.83 34.49
C VAL A 2 4.46 -5.13 33.11
N SER A 3 4.54 -6.43 32.77
CA SER A 3 4.91 -6.91 31.46
C SER A 3 4.00 -6.27 30.41
N SER A 4 4.56 -5.52 29.50
CA SER A 4 3.91 -5.04 28.30
C SER A 4 3.72 -6.21 27.32
N ALA A 5 2.89 -7.17 27.67
CA ALA A 5 2.27 -8.11 26.75
C ALA A 5 1.22 -7.30 25.98
N SER A 6 1.75 -6.41 25.12
CA SER A 6 0.96 -5.58 24.23
C SER A 6 0.25 -6.45 23.22
N ALA A 7 -0.91 -6.18 22.97
CA ALA A 7 -1.89 -6.26 21.87
C ALA A 7 -1.45 -6.75 20.46
N GLN A 8 -0.39 -7.49 20.32
CA GLN A 8 -0.14 -8.36 19.17
C GLN A 8 -0.87 -9.66 19.46
N GLY A 9 -2.08 -9.79 18.89
CA GLY A 9 -2.82 -11.04 18.96
C GLY A 9 -1.91 -12.23 18.65
N ASN A 10 -2.15 -13.35 19.29
CA ASN A 10 -1.41 -14.58 19.02
C ASN A 10 -1.35 -14.84 17.51
N ALA A 11 -0.16 -14.98 16.94
CA ALA A 11 0.06 -15.16 15.51
C ALA A 11 -0.78 -16.31 14.92
N ALA A 12 -0.93 -17.40 15.66
CA ALA A 12 -1.77 -18.53 15.28
C ALA A 12 -3.26 -18.13 15.16
N ALA A 13 -3.77 -17.31 16.09
CA ALA A 13 -5.15 -16.82 16.03
C ALA A 13 -5.36 -15.88 14.83
N ILE A 14 -4.37 -15.03 14.52
CA ILE A 14 -4.41 -14.16 13.32
C ILE A 14 -4.43 -14.98 12.04
N LEU A 15 -3.61 -16.04 11.96
CA LEU A 15 -3.53 -16.90 10.79
C LEU A 15 -4.78 -17.77 10.60
N ALA A 16 -5.45 -18.14 11.71
CA ALA A 16 -6.70 -18.90 11.67
C ALA A 16 -7.90 -18.08 11.18
N ARG A 17 -7.81 -16.74 11.19
CA ARG A 17 -8.91 -15.91 10.70
C ARG A 17 -8.98 -15.94 9.17
N LYS A 18 -10.21 -15.93 8.65
CA LYS A 18 -10.44 -15.83 7.22
C LYS A 18 -9.77 -14.56 6.68
N GLN A 19 -9.01 -14.71 5.61
CA GLN A 19 -8.39 -13.58 4.95
C GLN A 19 -9.44 -12.69 4.28
N VAL A 20 -9.23 -11.38 4.37
CA VAL A 20 -10.03 -10.39 3.63
C VAL A 20 -9.35 -10.12 2.29
N PRO A 21 -10.09 -10.10 1.18
CA PRO A 21 -9.54 -9.69 -0.12
C PRO A 21 -8.94 -8.28 -0.06
N ILE A 22 -7.71 -8.13 -0.52
CA ILE A 22 -7.02 -6.84 -0.61
C ILE A 22 -6.48 -6.68 -2.02
N LEU A 23 -7.02 -5.68 -2.74
CA LEU A 23 -6.63 -5.40 -4.11
C LEU A 23 -5.54 -4.33 -4.14
N CYS A 24 -4.52 -4.55 -4.96
CA CYS A 24 -3.43 -3.61 -5.18
C CYS A 24 -3.49 -3.07 -6.61
N TYR A 25 -3.81 -1.80 -6.75
CA TYR A 25 -3.75 -1.02 -7.99
C TYR A 25 -2.52 -0.12 -8.00
N HIS A 26 -2.07 0.28 -9.19
CA HIS A 26 -1.01 1.26 -9.39
C HIS A 26 -1.53 2.40 -10.27
N GLN A 27 -1.25 2.40 -11.56
CA GLN A 27 -1.72 3.44 -12.49
C GLN A 27 -3.15 3.19 -12.99
N ILE A 28 -3.95 4.24 -13.06
CA ILE A 28 -5.33 4.18 -13.59
C ILE A 28 -5.43 5.09 -14.82
N ARG A 29 -4.92 4.62 -15.93
CA ARG A 29 -4.90 5.33 -17.21
C ARG A 29 -5.03 4.38 -18.39
N ASP A 30 -5.44 4.90 -19.53
CA ASP A 30 -5.46 4.09 -20.74
C ASP A 30 -4.04 3.78 -21.24
N TRP A 31 -3.91 2.64 -21.90
CA TRP A 31 -2.65 2.19 -22.46
C TRP A 31 -2.23 3.05 -23.64
N THR A 32 -0.94 3.21 -23.81
CA THR A 32 -0.30 3.83 -24.98
C THR A 32 0.52 2.82 -25.74
N ALA A 33 0.91 3.17 -26.98
CA ALA A 33 1.79 2.32 -27.80
C ALA A 33 3.19 2.09 -27.15
N LYS A 34 3.57 2.94 -26.18
CA LYS A 34 4.86 2.84 -25.48
C LYS A 34 4.83 1.87 -24.30
N ASP A 35 3.65 1.47 -23.84
CA ASP A 35 3.51 0.58 -22.68
C ASP A 35 3.84 -0.84 -23.06
N SER A 36 4.87 -1.41 -22.42
CA SER A 36 5.25 -2.82 -22.62
C SER A 36 4.14 -3.76 -22.09
N LYS A 37 4.21 -5.03 -22.50
CA LYS A 37 3.28 -6.05 -22.00
C LYS A 37 3.30 -6.13 -20.46
N ASN A 38 4.49 -6.11 -19.85
CA ASN A 38 4.63 -6.19 -18.40
C ASN A 38 4.13 -4.91 -17.72
N ALA A 39 4.35 -3.71 -18.30
CA ALA A 39 3.83 -2.47 -17.75
C ALA A 39 2.29 -2.48 -17.67
N LYS A 40 1.63 -3.09 -18.64
CA LYS A 40 0.16 -3.19 -18.69
C LYS A 40 -0.45 -4.02 -17.55
N ASP A 41 0.32 -4.85 -16.87
CA ASP A 41 -0.13 -5.50 -15.64
C ASP A 41 -0.29 -4.51 -14.47
N TYR A 42 0.46 -3.38 -14.50
CA TYR A 42 0.40 -2.34 -13.48
C TYR A 42 -0.45 -1.13 -13.90
N ILE A 43 -0.91 -1.08 -15.16
CA ILE A 43 -1.70 0.02 -15.72
C ILE A 43 -3.11 -0.48 -15.99
N CYS A 44 -4.04 -0.14 -15.12
CA CYS A 44 -5.45 -0.47 -15.29
C CYS A 44 -6.13 0.60 -16.17
N PRO A 45 -6.63 0.24 -17.37
CA PRO A 45 -7.38 1.19 -18.21
C PRO A 45 -8.57 1.80 -17.45
N ILE A 46 -8.85 3.08 -17.71
CA ILE A 46 -9.88 3.83 -16.98
C ILE A 46 -11.24 3.12 -17.01
N GLY A 47 -11.64 2.66 -18.20
CA GLY A 47 -12.91 1.92 -18.37
C GLY A 47 -12.93 0.61 -17.60
N VAL A 48 -11.80 -0.11 -17.54
CA VAL A 48 -11.66 -1.37 -16.79
C VAL A 48 -11.75 -1.10 -15.29
N PHE A 49 -11.04 -0.10 -14.79
CA PHE A 49 -11.11 0.29 -13.38
C PHE A 49 -12.55 0.64 -12.95
N LYS A 50 -13.25 1.47 -13.73
CA LYS A 50 -14.66 1.81 -13.47
C LYS A 50 -15.57 0.58 -13.46
N ALA A 51 -15.35 -0.35 -14.39
CA ALA A 51 -16.10 -1.61 -14.44
C ALA A 51 -15.78 -2.52 -13.24
N HIS A 52 -14.54 -2.53 -12.73
CA HIS A 52 -14.17 -3.21 -11.50
C HIS A 52 -14.93 -2.63 -10.30
N MET A 53 -14.91 -1.30 -10.12
CA MET A 53 -15.61 -0.66 -8.99
C MET A 53 -17.12 -0.90 -9.03
N LYS A 54 -17.72 -0.79 -10.23
CA LYS A 54 -19.14 -1.10 -10.42
C LYS A 54 -19.44 -2.56 -10.05
N MET A 55 -18.65 -3.51 -10.52
CA MET A 55 -18.83 -4.94 -10.20
C MET A 55 -18.72 -5.20 -8.69
N LEU A 56 -17.78 -4.58 -8.00
CA LEU A 56 -17.65 -4.72 -6.55
C LEU A 56 -18.89 -4.18 -5.84
N ALA A 57 -19.39 -3.00 -6.23
CA ALA A 57 -20.59 -2.39 -5.66
C ALA A 57 -21.83 -3.24 -5.92
N ASP A 58 -22.07 -3.63 -7.16
CA ASP A 58 -23.23 -4.47 -7.56
C ASP A 58 -23.21 -5.84 -6.88
N SER A 59 -22.01 -6.36 -6.57
CA SER A 59 -21.83 -7.61 -5.85
C SER A 59 -21.97 -7.47 -4.33
N GLY A 60 -22.22 -6.26 -3.81
CA GLY A 60 -22.40 -5.99 -2.38
C GLY A 60 -21.12 -6.05 -1.56
N TYR A 61 -19.96 -5.76 -2.15
CA TYR A 61 -18.72 -5.60 -1.39
C TYR A 61 -18.71 -4.27 -0.61
N HIS A 62 -18.19 -4.31 0.60
CA HIS A 62 -18.01 -3.14 1.46
C HIS A 62 -16.52 -2.91 1.70
N THR A 63 -16.03 -1.72 1.36
CA THR A 63 -14.62 -1.40 1.63
C THR A 63 -14.36 -1.24 3.10
N ILE A 64 -13.24 -1.82 3.56
CA ILE A 64 -12.72 -1.64 4.91
C ILE A 64 -11.34 -0.98 4.85
N LEU A 65 -10.95 -0.36 5.95
CA LEU A 65 -9.67 0.29 6.13
C LEU A 65 -8.74 -0.55 7.04
N PRO A 66 -7.43 -0.28 7.04
CA PRO A 66 -6.46 -1.07 7.79
C PRO A 66 -6.75 -1.17 9.29
N ASP A 67 -7.30 -0.12 9.92
CA ASP A 67 -7.66 -0.17 11.35
C ASP A 67 -8.76 -1.22 11.63
N GLN A 68 -9.75 -1.33 10.75
CA GLN A 68 -10.80 -2.35 10.85
C GLN A 68 -10.21 -3.76 10.62
N LEU A 69 -9.33 -3.90 9.61
CA LEU A 69 -8.64 -5.16 9.37
C LEU A 69 -7.76 -5.56 10.56
N TYR A 70 -7.00 -4.60 11.10
CA TYR A 70 -6.16 -4.84 12.27
C TYR A 70 -6.97 -5.30 13.48
N ALA A 71 -8.07 -4.61 13.80
CA ALA A 71 -8.97 -4.99 14.88
C ALA A 71 -9.57 -6.40 14.65
N TYR A 72 -10.04 -6.68 13.44
CA TYR A 72 -10.52 -8.02 13.08
C TYR A 72 -9.43 -9.08 13.28
N LEU A 73 -8.23 -8.87 12.78
CA LEU A 73 -7.14 -9.84 12.87
C LEU A 73 -6.64 -10.05 14.30
N THR A 74 -6.64 -9.02 15.14
CA THR A 74 -6.07 -9.10 16.50
C THR A 74 -7.10 -9.47 17.56
N THR A 75 -8.33 -8.97 17.47
CA THR A 75 -9.37 -9.14 18.50
C THR A 75 -10.58 -9.95 18.03
N GLY A 76 -10.74 -10.16 16.72
CA GLY A 76 -11.95 -10.77 16.16
C GLY A 76 -13.11 -9.80 15.99
N ALA A 77 -12.85 -8.49 15.99
CA ALA A 77 -13.87 -7.48 15.75
C ALA A 77 -14.65 -7.78 14.46
N ALA A 78 -15.96 -7.57 14.50
CA ALA A 78 -16.82 -7.83 13.34
C ALA A 78 -16.46 -6.94 12.15
N LEU A 79 -16.53 -7.47 10.95
CA LEU A 79 -16.43 -6.74 9.70
C LEU A 79 -17.80 -6.67 9.03
N PRO A 80 -18.03 -5.69 8.12
CA PRO A 80 -19.23 -5.69 7.29
C PRO A 80 -19.31 -6.96 6.44
N SER A 81 -20.47 -7.22 5.86
CA SER A 81 -20.64 -8.31 4.90
C SER A 81 -19.75 -8.08 3.67
N LYS A 82 -19.20 -9.17 3.12
CA LYS A 82 -18.30 -9.13 1.94
C LYS A 82 -17.23 -8.01 2.05
N PRO A 83 -16.38 -8.02 3.10
CA PRO A 83 -15.38 -6.99 3.28
C PRO A 83 -14.31 -7.10 2.19
N ILE A 84 -13.84 -5.95 1.70
CA ILE A 84 -12.72 -5.85 0.76
C ILE A 84 -11.88 -4.61 1.09
N MET A 85 -10.58 -4.65 0.84
CA MET A 85 -9.72 -3.48 0.94
C MET A 85 -9.17 -3.11 -0.44
N LEU A 86 -9.22 -1.84 -0.76
CA LEU A 86 -8.64 -1.27 -1.97
C LEU A 86 -7.36 -0.54 -1.60
N THR A 87 -6.27 -0.82 -2.30
CA THR A 87 -4.99 -0.17 -2.07
C THR A 87 -4.40 0.34 -3.38
N PHE A 88 -3.69 1.47 -3.31
CA PHE A 88 -3.00 2.09 -4.43
C PHE A 88 -1.55 2.35 -4.04
N ASP A 89 -0.60 1.90 -4.87
CA ASP A 89 0.83 2.10 -4.66
C ASP A 89 1.39 3.18 -5.62
N ASP A 90 2.59 3.69 -5.38
CA ASP A 90 3.44 4.53 -6.24
C ASP A 90 3.07 6.02 -6.39
N THR A 91 1.95 6.49 -5.84
CA THR A 91 1.65 7.94 -5.79
C THR A 91 1.21 8.57 -7.11
N ASP A 92 0.79 7.79 -8.12
CA ASP A 92 0.40 8.31 -9.42
C ASP A 92 -0.76 9.33 -9.33
N LEU A 93 -0.71 10.37 -10.19
CA LEU A 93 -1.70 11.46 -10.21
C LEU A 93 -3.13 10.96 -10.50
N ASP A 94 -3.25 9.92 -11.32
CA ASP A 94 -4.53 9.34 -11.72
C ASP A 94 -5.28 8.66 -10.54
N GLN A 95 -4.57 8.26 -9.51
CA GLN A 95 -5.17 7.78 -8.27
C GLN A 95 -6.03 8.85 -7.60
N PHE A 96 -5.61 10.12 -7.67
CA PHE A 96 -6.38 11.26 -7.16
C PHE A 96 -7.43 11.75 -8.16
N THR A 97 -7.04 11.89 -9.44
CA THR A 97 -7.89 12.56 -10.44
C THR A 97 -8.94 11.65 -11.06
N ILE A 98 -8.73 10.33 -11.04
CA ILE A 98 -9.59 9.33 -11.67
C ILE A 98 -10.11 8.32 -10.64
N ALA A 99 -9.22 7.65 -9.90
CA ALA A 99 -9.65 6.59 -9.00
C ALA A 99 -10.50 7.13 -7.84
N ASN A 100 -10.03 8.14 -7.12
CA ASN A 100 -10.76 8.69 -5.96
C ASN A 100 -12.17 9.21 -6.29
N PRO A 101 -12.42 9.96 -7.38
CA PRO A 101 -13.77 10.32 -7.79
C PRO A 101 -14.67 9.11 -8.11
N GLU A 102 -14.11 8.06 -8.71
CA GLU A 102 -14.87 6.85 -9.00
C GLU A 102 -15.26 6.11 -7.73
N LEU A 103 -14.33 5.94 -6.78
CA LEU A 103 -14.60 5.32 -5.48
C LEU A 103 -15.72 6.02 -4.71
N LYS A 104 -15.75 7.35 -4.76
CA LYS A 104 -16.76 8.17 -4.09
C LYS A 104 -18.19 7.87 -4.53
N LYS A 105 -18.41 7.48 -5.79
CA LYS A 105 -19.74 7.13 -6.33
C LYS A 105 -20.36 5.95 -5.58
N TYR A 106 -19.53 5.08 -5.04
CA TYR A 106 -19.94 3.85 -4.33
C TYR A 106 -19.70 3.95 -2.82
N HIS A 107 -19.35 5.14 -2.32
CA HIS A 107 -18.93 5.34 -0.92
C HIS A 107 -17.74 4.48 -0.50
N PHE A 108 -16.91 4.06 -1.46
CA PHE A 108 -15.71 3.29 -1.20
C PHE A 108 -14.59 4.16 -0.66
N LYS A 109 -13.81 3.60 0.26
CA LYS A 109 -12.58 4.17 0.79
C LYS A 109 -11.41 3.26 0.44
N ALA A 110 -10.21 3.84 0.42
CA ALA A 110 -9.01 3.13 0.05
C ALA A 110 -7.80 3.49 0.93
N VAL A 111 -6.72 2.77 0.71
CA VAL A 111 -5.39 3.07 1.26
C VAL A 111 -4.49 3.50 0.11
N TYR A 112 -3.76 4.60 0.31
CA TYR A 112 -2.77 5.09 -0.64
C TYR A 112 -1.39 4.95 -0.02
N PHE A 113 -0.57 4.05 -0.55
CA PHE A 113 0.81 3.85 -0.12
C PHE A 113 1.73 4.77 -0.91
N VAL A 114 2.20 5.82 -0.25
CA VAL A 114 2.84 6.97 -0.87
C VAL A 114 4.36 6.83 -0.87
N MET A 115 4.94 6.94 -2.05
CA MET A 115 6.37 7.10 -2.30
C MET A 115 6.73 8.59 -2.31
N THR A 116 7.48 9.06 -1.32
CA THR A 116 7.59 10.52 -1.09
C THR A 116 8.53 11.27 -2.02
N VAL A 117 9.42 10.59 -2.74
CA VAL A 117 10.31 11.22 -3.74
C VAL A 117 9.53 11.77 -4.94
N SER A 118 8.38 11.17 -5.26
CA SER A 118 7.55 11.53 -6.41
C SER A 118 6.62 12.72 -6.14
N LEU A 119 6.33 13.04 -4.88
CA LEU A 119 5.39 14.09 -4.52
C LEU A 119 5.71 15.44 -5.19
N GLY A 120 4.71 15.96 -5.92
CA GLY A 120 4.80 17.22 -6.65
C GLY A 120 5.58 17.16 -7.97
N ARG A 121 6.05 15.99 -8.39
CA ARG A 121 6.65 15.80 -9.72
C ARG A 121 5.56 15.64 -10.79
N PRO A 122 5.86 15.89 -12.07
CA PRO A 122 4.92 15.62 -13.17
C PRO A 122 4.40 14.18 -13.10
N HIS A 123 3.10 13.99 -13.31
CA HIS A 123 2.37 12.71 -13.26
C HIS A 123 2.19 12.08 -11.88
N TYR A 124 2.58 12.77 -10.81
CA TYR A 124 2.40 12.30 -9.43
C TYR A 124 1.54 13.27 -8.61
N MET A 125 0.97 12.76 -7.53
CA MET A 125 0.18 13.57 -6.60
C MET A 125 1.02 14.66 -5.92
N THR A 126 0.40 15.79 -5.64
CA THR A 126 0.98 16.83 -4.78
C THR A 126 0.75 16.52 -3.29
N PRO A 127 1.51 17.16 -2.36
CA PRO A 127 1.23 17.07 -0.93
C PRO A 127 -0.23 17.42 -0.57
N ASP A 128 -0.81 18.45 -1.20
CA ASP A 128 -2.19 18.87 -0.96
C ASP A 128 -3.21 17.81 -1.40
N MET A 129 -2.94 17.09 -2.48
CA MET A 129 -3.77 15.96 -2.92
C MET A 129 -3.73 14.83 -1.91
N VAL A 130 -2.56 14.49 -1.39
CA VAL A 130 -2.40 13.46 -0.34
C VAL A 130 -3.13 13.87 0.92
N LYS A 131 -3.00 15.14 1.35
CA LYS A 131 -3.75 15.69 2.47
C LYS A 131 -5.25 15.55 2.25
N LYS A 132 -5.75 15.96 1.08
CA LYS A 132 -7.17 15.88 0.74
C LYS A 132 -7.69 14.44 0.77
N LEU A 133 -6.95 13.46 0.25
CA LEU A 133 -7.32 12.03 0.37
C LEU A 133 -7.48 11.62 1.82
N SER A 134 -6.54 12.02 2.69
CA SER A 134 -6.59 11.77 4.12
C SER A 134 -7.79 12.44 4.81
N ASP A 135 -8.08 13.70 4.49
CA ASP A 135 -9.20 14.46 5.04
C ASP A 135 -10.56 13.86 4.60
N GLU A 136 -10.61 13.28 3.41
CA GLU A 136 -11.78 12.57 2.89
C GLU A 136 -12.00 11.18 3.52
N GLY A 137 -11.16 10.79 4.48
CA GLY A 137 -11.31 9.54 5.25
C GLY A 137 -10.65 8.33 4.62
N ASN A 138 -9.78 8.52 3.63
CA ASN A 138 -8.88 7.46 3.19
C ASN A 138 -7.67 7.35 4.13
N ILE A 139 -6.96 6.24 4.08
CA ILE A 139 -5.72 6.05 4.84
C ILE A 139 -4.52 6.32 3.93
N ILE A 140 -3.55 7.06 4.46
CA ILE A 140 -2.24 7.21 3.84
C ILE A 140 -1.27 6.27 4.55
N GLY A 141 -0.55 5.47 3.78
CA GLY A 141 0.50 4.58 4.24
C GLY A 141 1.85 4.93 3.60
N SER A 142 2.92 4.37 4.11
CA SER A 142 4.27 4.56 3.56
C SER A 142 4.59 3.52 2.50
N HIS A 143 5.23 3.97 1.40
CA HIS A 143 5.82 3.12 0.36
C HIS A 143 7.28 3.50 0.11
N THR A 144 7.99 3.85 1.17
CA THR A 144 9.38 4.31 1.19
C THR A 144 9.59 5.71 0.59
N TRP A 145 10.85 6.14 0.48
CA TRP A 145 11.21 7.37 -0.19
C TRP A 145 11.13 7.24 -1.71
N ASP A 146 11.84 6.25 -2.31
CA ASP A 146 12.04 6.11 -3.76
C ASP A 146 11.81 4.69 -4.29
N HIS A 147 10.95 3.90 -3.61
CA HIS A 147 10.65 2.50 -3.97
C HIS A 147 11.84 1.55 -3.77
N HIS A 148 12.80 1.91 -2.88
CA HIS A 148 13.96 1.05 -2.63
C HIS A 148 13.57 -0.22 -1.87
N MET A 149 14.12 -1.36 -2.30
CA MET A 149 13.79 -2.69 -1.78
C MET A 149 14.24 -2.86 -0.33
N VAL A 150 13.29 -2.98 0.63
CA VAL A 150 13.56 -3.04 2.08
C VAL A 150 14.46 -4.20 2.48
N THR A 151 14.40 -5.31 1.74
CA THR A 151 15.23 -6.50 2.01
C THR A 151 16.73 -6.26 1.80
N LYS A 152 17.10 -5.09 1.25
CA LYS A 152 18.49 -4.68 0.95
C LYS A 152 18.96 -3.50 1.81
N TYR A 153 18.16 -3.07 2.79
CA TYR A 153 18.53 -1.91 3.63
C TYR A 153 19.74 -2.18 4.50
N SER A 154 20.55 -1.14 4.66
CA SER A 154 21.76 -1.12 5.47
C SER A 154 21.84 0.18 6.26
N HIS A 155 22.37 0.10 7.49
CA HIS A 155 22.73 1.29 8.28
C HIS A 155 23.98 2.02 7.74
N ASN A 156 24.78 1.35 6.90
CA ASN A 156 26.00 1.85 6.31
C ASN A 156 25.89 1.93 4.78
N SER A 157 24.86 2.59 4.29
CA SER A 157 24.65 2.78 2.85
C SER A 157 25.26 4.09 2.35
N VAL A 158 25.28 4.26 1.03
CA VAL A 158 25.85 5.44 0.36
C VAL A 158 24.86 6.02 -0.63
N LEU A 159 24.40 7.23 -0.36
CA LEU A 159 23.56 7.98 -1.28
C LEU A 159 24.43 8.60 -2.39
N LYS A 160 24.12 8.30 -3.64
CA LYS A 160 24.71 8.97 -4.81
C LYS A 160 23.88 10.20 -5.17
N ILE A 161 24.53 11.35 -5.21
CA ILE A 161 23.91 12.63 -5.57
C ILE A 161 24.50 13.05 -6.93
N ILE A 162 23.63 13.20 -7.93
CA ILE A 162 24.04 13.68 -9.26
C ILE A 162 23.72 15.17 -9.33
N GLY A 163 24.76 16.00 -9.39
CA GLY A 163 24.63 17.46 -9.56
C GLY A 163 24.14 17.84 -10.95
N LYS A 164 23.66 19.08 -11.13
CA LYS A 164 23.15 19.62 -12.41
C LYS A 164 24.18 19.55 -13.55
N ASN A 165 25.47 19.52 -13.23
CA ASN A 165 26.60 19.37 -14.16
C ASN A 165 27.02 17.91 -14.40
N GLY A 166 26.22 16.93 -13.99
CA GLY A 166 26.54 15.52 -14.08
C GLY A 166 27.57 15.00 -13.07
N LYS A 167 28.11 15.87 -12.21
CA LYS A 167 29.08 15.47 -11.18
C LYS A 167 28.40 14.58 -10.14
N VAL A 168 28.90 13.37 -9.94
CA VAL A 168 28.42 12.44 -8.92
C VAL A 168 29.19 12.69 -7.63
N THR A 169 28.48 12.94 -6.55
CA THR A 169 29.02 12.96 -5.19
C THR A 169 28.37 11.88 -4.37
N THR A 170 29.05 11.35 -3.38
CA THR A 170 28.55 10.32 -2.48
C THR A 170 28.47 10.86 -1.05
N LYS A 171 27.42 10.46 -0.34
CA LYS A 171 27.23 10.79 1.07
C LYS A 171 26.89 9.51 1.83
N PRO A 172 27.61 9.21 2.93
CA PRO A 172 27.20 8.15 3.85
C PRO A 172 25.75 8.38 4.30
N THR A 173 24.97 7.33 4.36
CA THR A 173 23.56 7.40 4.79
C THR A 173 23.15 6.09 5.46
N ASP A 174 22.02 6.14 6.12
CA ASP A 174 21.31 5.01 6.67
C ASP A 174 20.01 4.85 5.85
N ASP A 175 19.78 3.65 5.30
CA ASP A 175 18.60 3.39 4.47
C ASP A 175 17.32 3.50 5.30
N TRP A 176 17.31 3.02 6.55
CA TRP A 176 16.13 3.11 7.41
C TRP A 176 15.74 4.57 7.65
N VAL A 177 16.71 5.43 7.95
CA VAL A 177 16.47 6.86 8.11
C VAL A 177 16.01 7.50 6.80
N THR A 178 16.64 7.15 5.68
CA THR A 178 16.36 7.79 4.38
C THR A 178 15.07 7.30 3.77
N GLN A 179 14.83 6.00 3.84
CA GLN A 179 13.72 5.34 3.16
C GLN A 179 12.45 5.22 4.02
N ILE A 180 12.58 5.28 5.35
CA ILE A 180 11.47 5.07 6.28
C ILE A 180 11.21 6.30 7.15
N ASP A 181 12.18 6.76 7.97
CA ASP A 181 11.91 7.81 8.96
C ASP A 181 11.54 9.15 8.32
N LYS A 182 12.36 9.60 7.36
CA LYS A 182 12.11 10.88 6.68
C LYS A 182 10.79 10.89 5.89
N PRO A 183 10.47 9.85 5.08
CA PRO A 183 9.16 9.74 4.42
C PRO A 183 7.99 9.70 5.41
N THR A 184 8.11 8.92 6.48
CA THR A 184 7.08 8.82 7.51
C THR A 184 6.79 10.19 8.12
N LYS A 185 7.84 10.88 8.60
CA LYS A 185 7.70 12.24 9.15
C LYS A 185 7.06 13.20 8.15
N LYS A 186 7.52 13.18 6.89
CA LYS A 186 6.95 14.04 5.83
C LYS A 186 5.45 13.77 5.61
N LEU A 187 5.02 12.52 5.60
CA LEU A 187 3.62 12.18 5.41
C LEU A 187 2.77 12.50 6.63
N GLU A 188 3.31 12.35 7.85
CA GLU A 188 2.67 12.79 9.09
C GLU A 188 2.48 14.32 9.13
N GLU A 189 3.49 15.09 8.67
CA GLU A 189 3.39 16.55 8.53
C GLU A 189 2.31 16.95 7.51
N ILE A 190 2.21 16.26 6.38
CA ILE A 190 1.21 16.54 5.34
C ILE A 190 -0.20 16.22 5.85
N THR A 191 -0.39 15.08 6.49
CA THR A 191 -1.72 14.58 6.87
C THR A 191 -2.21 15.04 8.24
N GLY A 192 -1.28 15.45 9.11
CA GLY A 192 -1.56 15.71 10.53
C GLY A 192 -1.91 14.44 11.32
N LYS A 193 -1.65 13.26 10.78
CA LYS A 193 -2.00 11.96 11.37
C LYS A 193 -0.78 11.07 11.46
N LYS A 194 -0.73 10.22 12.51
CA LYS A 194 0.33 9.21 12.64
C LYS A 194 0.24 8.17 11.53
N LEU A 195 1.38 7.88 10.89
CA LEU A 195 1.49 6.82 9.89
C LEU A 195 1.63 5.47 10.59
N GLN A 196 0.78 4.50 10.23
CA GLN A 196 0.70 3.22 10.94
C GLN A 196 0.85 2.00 10.02
N TYR A 197 0.78 2.21 8.70
CA TYR A 197 0.70 1.14 7.71
C TYR A 197 1.74 1.32 6.62
N PHE A 198 2.32 0.21 6.22
CA PHE A 198 3.42 0.14 5.26
C PHE A 198 3.10 -0.85 4.13
N ALA A 199 3.50 -0.55 2.89
CA ALA A 199 3.55 -1.54 1.82
C ALA A 199 4.99 -1.73 1.35
N TYR A 200 5.40 -3.00 1.24
CA TYR A 200 6.74 -3.32 0.75
C TYR A 200 6.86 -3.04 -0.74
N PRO A 201 7.87 -2.25 -1.19
CA PRO A 201 8.23 -2.18 -2.60
C PRO A 201 8.41 -3.56 -3.21
N PHE A 202 7.86 -3.77 -4.41
CA PHE A 202 7.82 -5.07 -5.10
C PHE A 202 7.06 -6.17 -4.35
N GLY A 203 6.42 -5.86 -3.22
CA GLY A 203 5.77 -6.82 -2.33
C GLY A 203 6.74 -7.77 -1.60
N LEU A 204 8.06 -7.47 -1.62
CA LEU A 204 9.11 -8.36 -1.12
C LEU A 204 9.50 -8.02 0.31
N TRP A 205 9.61 -9.06 1.12
CA TRP A 205 10.04 -8.98 2.52
C TRP A 205 11.00 -10.12 2.88
N ASN A 206 11.71 -9.94 3.98
CA ASN A 206 12.48 -10.97 4.69
C ASN A 206 12.41 -10.68 6.20
N LYS A 207 13.00 -11.53 7.04
CA LYS A 207 12.93 -11.36 8.50
C LYS A 207 13.55 -10.05 8.98
N SER A 208 14.63 -9.58 8.38
CA SER A 208 15.25 -8.29 8.76
C SER A 208 14.36 -7.11 8.35
N ALA A 209 13.72 -7.16 7.18
CA ALA A 209 12.76 -6.15 6.76
C ALA A 209 11.56 -6.08 7.72
N ILE A 210 11.00 -7.23 8.13
CA ILE A 210 9.92 -7.28 9.13
C ILE A 210 10.37 -6.64 10.44
N ALA A 211 11.54 -7.04 10.96
CA ALA A 211 12.06 -6.51 12.22
C ALA A 211 12.21 -4.98 12.15
N GLY A 212 12.85 -4.46 11.09
CA GLY A 212 13.02 -3.03 10.93
C GLY A 212 11.71 -2.27 10.80
N ILE A 213 10.74 -2.75 10.01
CA ILE A 213 9.42 -2.10 9.89
C ILE A 213 8.69 -2.05 11.25
N LYS A 214 8.83 -3.09 12.08
CA LYS A 214 8.30 -3.11 13.47
C LYS A 214 9.01 -2.07 14.36
N GLU A 215 10.33 -2.01 14.31
CA GLU A 215 11.15 -1.08 15.09
C GLU A 215 10.84 0.39 14.74
N HIS A 216 10.49 0.67 13.47
CA HIS A 216 10.07 2.00 13.03
C HIS A 216 8.58 2.31 13.29
N GLY A 217 7.90 1.49 14.11
CA GLY A 217 6.61 1.80 14.74
C GLY A 217 5.38 1.57 13.87
N PHE A 218 5.47 0.85 12.75
CA PHE A 218 4.31 0.45 11.97
C PHE A 218 3.52 -0.66 12.69
N LYS A 219 2.20 -0.62 12.57
CA LYS A 219 1.29 -1.63 13.14
C LYS A 219 1.13 -2.85 12.26
N ALA A 220 1.16 -2.64 10.95
CA ALA A 220 1.03 -3.72 9.98
C ALA A 220 1.71 -3.35 8.65
N ALA A 221 2.10 -4.39 7.89
CA ALA A 221 2.69 -4.22 6.57
C ALA A 221 2.07 -5.17 5.53
N PHE A 222 1.98 -4.67 4.29
CA PHE A 222 1.31 -5.32 3.18
C PHE A 222 2.32 -5.78 2.14
N SER A 223 2.16 -7.02 1.67
CA SER A 223 3.03 -7.67 0.69
C SER A 223 2.25 -8.10 -0.55
N LEU A 224 2.97 -8.57 -1.56
CA LEU A 224 2.40 -9.27 -2.72
C LEU A 224 2.77 -10.76 -2.74
N ALA A 225 3.45 -11.23 -1.70
CA ALA A 225 3.82 -12.64 -1.55
C ALA A 225 2.60 -13.52 -1.26
N ASP A 226 2.58 -14.73 -1.82
CA ASP A 226 1.49 -15.69 -1.60
C ASP A 226 1.43 -16.22 -0.17
N LYS A 227 2.58 -16.31 0.49
CA LYS A 227 2.69 -16.83 1.86
C LYS A 227 2.84 -15.69 2.86
N ARG A 228 2.09 -15.79 3.96
CA ARG A 228 2.26 -14.94 5.14
C ARG A 228 3.33 -15.54 6.06
N ASP A 229 4.06 -14.68 6.76
CA ASP A 229 4.98 -15.13 7.79
C ASP A 229 4.21 -15.69 8.99
N PRO A 230 4.54 -16.92 9.47
CA PRO A 230 3.80 -17.55 10.56
C PRO A 230 4.06 -16.93 11.93
N GLN A 231 5.17 -16.21 12.11
CA GLN A 231 5.50 -15.53 13.36
C GLN A 231 5.03 -14.06 13.37
N ASP A 232 5.06 -13.41 12.20
CA ASP A 232 4.74 -11.99 12.03
C ASP A 232 3.65 -11.78 10.96
N PRO A 233 2.45 -12.39 11.11
CA PRO A 233 1.41 -12.38 10.08
C PRO A 233 0.81 -10.99 9.82
N LEU A 234 0.89 -10.04 10.76
CA LEU A 234 0.48 -8.66 10.56
C LEU A 234 1.46 -7.87 9.69
N PHE A 235 2.70 -8.32 9.58
CA PHE A 235 3.74 -7.66 8.77
C PHE A 235 3.94 -8.32 7.41
N THR A 236 3.06 -9.24 7.05
CA THR A 236 3.07 -9.93 5.75
C THR A 236 1.64 -10.14 5.23
N ILE A 237 0.78 -9.14 5.43
CA ILE A 237 -0.60 -9.19 4.96
C ILE A 237 -0.60 -9.23 3.44
N ARG A 238 -1.23 -10.30 2.89
CA ARG A 238 -1.24 -10.55 1.46
C ARG A 238 -2.19 -9.61 0.73
N ARG A 239 -1.74 -9.11 -0.43
CA ARG A 239 -2.56 -8.42 -1.43
C ARG A 239 -2.49 -9.17 -2.76
N ILE A 240 -3.47 -8.99 -3.63
CA ILE A 240 -3.38 -9.38 -5.04
C ILE A 240 -3.22 -8.15 -5.91
N ILE A 241 -2.22 -8.19 -6.79
CA ILE A 241 -2.04 -7.18 -7.81
C ILE A 241 -3.13 -7.31 -8.85
N THR A 242 -3.77 -6.21 -9.19
CA THR A 242 -4.83 -6.17 -10.20
C THR A 242 -4.21 -5.84 -11.56
N SER A 243 -4.20 -6.83 -12.45
CA SER A 243 -3.70 -6.64 -13.81
C SER A 243 -4.66 -5.80 -14.64
N GLY A 244 -4.10 -4.89 -15.46
CA GLY A 244 -4.88 -4.12 -16.43
C GLY A 244 -5.58 -4.96 -17.50
N TYR A 245 -5.23 -6.22 -17.63
CA TYR A 245 -5.89 -7.17 -18.54
C TYR A 245 -7.15 -7.81 -17.94
N TRP A 246 -7.42 -7.62 -16.65
CA TRP A 246 -8.52 -8.31 -16.00
C TRP A 246 -9.87 -7.69 -16.32
N SER A 247 -10.78 -8.50 -16.85
CA SER A 247 -12.20 -8.16 -16.89
C SER A 247 -12.79 -8.16 -15.48
N PRO A 248 -13.98 -7.56 -15.25
CA PRO A 248 -14.70 -7.68 -13.98
C PRO A 248 -14.97 -9.14 -13.58
N LYS A 249 -15.23 -10.03 -14.54
CA LYS A 249 -15.39 -11.46 -14.29
C LYS A 249 -14.10 -12.10 -13.81
N THR A 250 -12.96 -11.77 -14.42
CA THR A 250 -11.62 -12.25 -14.01
C THR A 250 -11.32 -11.77 -12.61
N LEU A 251 -11.51 -10.48 -12.31
CA LEU A 251 -11.29 -9.93 -10.96
C LEU A 251 -12.16 -10.66 -9.93
N SER A 252 -13.47 -10.83 -10.19
CA SER A 252 -14.39 -11.55 -9.30
C SER A 252 -13.93 -13.00 -9.03
N THR A 253 -13.41 -13.67 -10.05
CA THR A 253 -12.89 -15.05 -9.93
C THR A 253 -11.60 -15.05 -9.10
N SER A 254 -10.67 -14.14 -9.38
CA SER A 254 -9.40 -14.01 -8.62
C SER A 254 -9.66 -13.72 -7.14
N ILE A 255 -10.62 -12.86 -6.81
CA ILE A 255 -11.02 -12.61 -5.42
C ILE A 255 -11.46 -13.92 -4.74
N ARG A 256 -12.35 -14.70 -5.36
CA ARG A 256 -12.86 -15.94 -4.76
C ARG A 256 -11.83 -17.05 -4.65
N GLN A 257 -10.85 -17.10 -5.53
CA GLN A 257 -9.81 -18.13 -5.54
C GLN A 257 -8.62 -17.81 -4.62
N SER A 258 -8.42 -16.54 -4.31
CA SER A 258 -7.26 -16.07 -3.56
C SER A 258 -7.50 -15.92 -2.06
N PHE A 259 -8.78 -15.89 -1.60
CA PHE A 259 -9.17 -15.58 -0.21
C PHE A 259 -10.29 -16.46 0.33
#